data_47eb5c5eb6fb45d77cfb0a8a991bb8c6
#
_entry.id   47eb5c5eb6fb45d77cfb0a8a991bb8c6
#
_cell.length_a   1.000
_cell.length_b   1.000
_cell.length_c   1.000
_cell.angle_alpha   90.00
_cell.angle_beta   90.00
_cell.angle_gamma   90.00
#
_symmetry.space_group_name_H-M   'P 1'
#
loop_
_entity.id
_entity.type
_entity.pdbx_description
1 polymer ?
#
loop_
_entity_poly.entity_id
_entity_poly.type
_entity_poly.pdbx_seq_one_letter_code
_entity_poly.pdbx_strand_id
1 'polypeptide(L)'
;MHRIASLPGNDPQEEITFIEQPNAPVIFLTSATSDITCLSSVLKQPKNKKWRNKIRALPIAYLSSNASIDHYISNTCNTAEIVVVRFLGSRSYWSYGFEQLSLWQLEKPNRQLIVVSGIESTANDLKDISSIKKVQVDFIQLLLNEGGLKNYNYLLKVLDNLKSLEEIKLERDLIEYHDDLVKWKWIDNDYPKIAIFLYKSLLQSGNTELADSIVEISNRHQINAKIVWITSFKSKDIQKEIINLLDNEKIEAIITTTSF
;
A
#
# COMPACT_ATOMS: atom_id res chain seq x y z
N MET A 1 9.59 -9.75 3.08
CA MET A 1 9.13 -9.95 1.69
C MET A 1 9.47 -8.71 0.94
N HIS A 2 10.37 -8.80 0.00
CA HIS A 2 10.44 -7.72 -0.96
C HIS A 2 9.04 -7.60 -1.56
N ARG A 3 8.41 -6.44 -1.45
CA ARG A 3 7.27 -6.12 -2.29
C ARG A 3 7.75 -6.41 -3.70
N ILE A 4 7.14 -7.37 -4.39
CA ILE A 4 7.48 -7.63 -5.78
C ILE A 4 7.00 -6.39 -6.52
N ALA A 5 7.93 -5.48 -6.81
CA ALA A 5 7.70 -4.40 -7.72
C ALA A 5 7.67 -5.02 -9.11
N SER A 6 6.52 -5.07 -9.73
CA SER A 6 6.45 -5.32 -11.16
C SER A 6 6.87 -4.03 -11.85
N LEU A 7 8.05 -4.03 -12.42
CA LEU A 7 8.51 -2.94 -13.28
C LEU A 7 7.88 -3.10 -14.67
N PRO A 8 7.49 -1.99 -15.32
CA PRO A 8 7.03 -2.04 -16.70
C PRO A 8 8.12 -2.63 -17.61
N GLY A 9 7.71 -3.52 -18.50
CA GLY A 9 8.49 -4.49 -19.22
C GLY A 9 9.79 -4.05 -19.86
N ASN A 10 10.73 -4.99 -19.81
CA ASN A 10 11.90 -5.06 -20.67
C ASN A 10 11.87 -6.34 -21.55
N ASP A 11 10.72 -7.02 -21.65
CA ASP A 11 10.64 -8.22 -22.49
C ASP A 11 10.04 -7.85 -23.87
N PRO A 12 10.82 -7.98 -24.97
CA PRO A 12 10.36 -7.65 -26.33
C PRO A 12 9.23 -8.55 -26.84
N GLN A 13 8.81 -9.57 -26.08
CA GLN A 13 7.78 -10.54 -26.47
C GLN A 13 6.46 -10.41 -25.68
N GLU A 14 6.33 -9.43 -24.77
CA GLU A 14 5.05 -9.20 -24.11
C GLU A 14 4.02 -8.63 -25.11
N GLU A 15 2.90 -9.34 -25.31
CA GLU A 15 1.75 -8.83 -26.05
C GLU A 15 1.29 -7.51 -25.41
N ILE A 16 1.13 -6.47 -26.25
CA ILE A 16 0.62 -5.18 -25.77
C ILE A 16 -0.80 -5.38 -25.26
N THR A 17 -0.99 -5.25 -23.98
CA THR A 17 -2.30 -5.37 -23.36
C THR A 17 -2.92 -3.97 -23.19
N PHE A 18 -4.09 -3.76 -23.79
CA PHE A 18 -4.88 -2.56 -23.59
C PHE A 18 -5.91 -2.81 -22.49
N ILE A 19 -5.81 -2.04 -21.41
CA ILE A 19 -6.73 -2.12 -20.29
C ILE A 19 -7.74 -0.99 -20.37
N GLU A 20 -9.02 -1.37 -20.29
CA GLU A 20 -10.13 -0.43 -20.18
C GLU A 20 -10.83 -0.60 -18.84
N GLN A 21 -11.11 0.51 -18.18
CA GLN A 21 -11.88 0.54 -16.94
C GLN A 21 -13.01 1.57 -17.05
N PRO A 22 -14.14 1.34 -16.40
CA PRO A 22 -15.20 2.35 -16.35
C PRO A 22 -14.70 3.67 -15.78
N ASN A 23 -15.18 4.77 -16.32
CA ASN A 23 -14.82 6.12 -15.87
C ASN A 23 -14.98 6.29 -14.36
N ALA A 24 -14.02 6.97 -13.74
CA ALA A 24 -14.05 7.31 -12.33
C ALA A 24 -13.28 8.62 -12.08
N PRO A 25 -13.71 9.44 -11.12
CA PRO A 25 -13.01 10.69 -10.79
C PRO A 25 -11.64 10.50 -10.17
N VAL A 26 -11.34 9.32 -9.61
CA VAL A 26 -10.05 9.00 -9.01
C VAL A 26 -9.47 7.74 -9.64
N ILE A 27 -8.23 7.83 -10.11
CA ILE A 27 -7.44 6.70 -10.60
C ILE A 27 -6.25 6.47 -9.65
N PHE A 28 -6.05 5.23 -9.25
CA PHE A 28 -4.96 4.81 -8.37
C PHE A 28 -4.04 3.82 -9.10
N LEU A 29 -2.88 4.28 -9.50
CA LEU A 29 -1.84 3.46 -10.14
C LEU A 29 -0.79 3.05 -9.12
N THR A 30 -0.42 1.79 -9.07
CA THR A 30 0.57 1.33 -8.09
C THR A 30 1.47 0.23 -8.63
N SER A 31 2.74 0.26 -8.20
CA SER A 31 3.67 -0.85 -8.41
C SER A 31 3.49 -1.98 -7.38
N ALA A 32 2.63 -1.81 -6.36
CA ALA A 32 2.44 -2.79 -5.30
C ALA A 32 1.01 -3.34 -5.30
N THR A 33 0.82 -4.62 -5.68
CA THR A 33 -0.50 -5.28 -5.67
C THR A 33 -1.15 -5.31 -4.29
N SER A 34 -0.35 -5.29 -3.21
CA SER A 34 -0.81 -5.16 -1.83
C SER A 34 -1.66 -3.90 -1.59
N ASP A 35 -1.36 -2.80 -2.29
CA ASP A 35 -2.14 -1.57 -2.19
C ASP A 35 -3.56 -1.77 -2.74
N ILE A 36 -3.69 -2.49 -3.86
CA ILE A 36 -4.98 -2.80 -4.48
C ILE A 36 -5.80 -3.70 -3.56
N THR A 37 -5.16 -4.69 -2.91
CA THR A 37 -5.80 -5.57 -1.95
C THR A 37 -6.34 -4.77 -0.76
N CYS A 38 -5.52 -3.88 -0.18
CA CYS A 38 -5.92 -3.02 0.92
C CYS A 38 -7.05 -2.07 0.53
N LEU A 39 -6.93 -1.40 -0.61
CA LEU A 39 -7.96 -0.51 -1.14
C LEU A 39 -9.28 -1.26 -1.38
N SER A 40 -9.22 -2.45 -1.98
CA SER A 40 -10.41 -3.30 -2.19
C SER A 40 -11.10 -3.64 -0.87
N SER A 41 -10.34 -4.02 0.16
CA SER A 41 -10.87 -4.34 1.49
C SER A 41 -11.53 -3.13 2.14
N VAL A 42 -10.93 -1.96 2.01
CA VAL A 42 -11.51 -0.69 2.50
C VAL A 42 -12.81 -0.35 1.76
N LEU A 43 -12.85 -0.51 0.43
CA LEU A 43 -14.03 -0.21 -0.39
C LEU A 43 -15.21 -1.16 -0.11
N LYS A 44 -14.97 -2.38 0.38
CA LYS A 44 -16.02 -3.31 0.81
C LYS A 44 -16.73 -2.85 2.08
N GLN A 45 -16.09 -2.02 2.91
CA GLN A 45 -16.69 -1.53 4.15
C GLN A 45 -17.94 -0.68 3.85
N PRO A 46 -19.05 -0.85 4.64
CA PRO A 46 -20.31 -0.12 4.41
C PRO A 46 -20.16 1.41 4.37
N LYS A 47 -19.31 1.96 5.25
CA LYS A 47 -19.05 3.41 5.32
C LYS A 47 -18.44 4.00 4.06
N ASN A 48 -17.80 3.16 3.20
CA ASN A 48 -17.13 3.58 1.99
C ASN A 48 -17.94 3.28 0.71
N LYS A 49 -19.21 2.95 0.83
CA LYS A 49 -20.10 2.64 -0.32
C LYS A 49 -20.04 3.71 -1.41
N LYS A 50 -19.93 5.00 -1.02
CA LYS A 50 -19.85 6.13 -1.95
C LYS A 50 -18.60 6.08 -2.87
N TRP A 51 -17.54 5.37 -2.45
CA TRP A 51 -16.28 5.31 -3.17
C TRP A 51 -16.21 4.17 -4.21
N ARG A 52 -17.06 3.16 -4.13
CA ARG A 52 -17.00 1.95 -4.98
C ARG A 52 -17.01 2.24 -6.48
N ASN A 53 -17.73 3.30 -6.89
CA ASN A 53 -17.78 3.73 -8.29
C ASN A 53 -16.95 4.99 -8.58
N LYS A 54 -16.24 5.52 -7.58
CA LYS A 54 -15.48 6.77 -7.70
C LYS A 54 -13.96 6.56 -7.81
N ILE A 55 -13.49 5.32 -7.62
CA ILE A 55 -12.07 5.01 -7.71
C ILE A 55 -11.85 3.76 -8.58
N ARG A 56 -10.81 3.79 -9.40
CA ARG A 56 -10.28 2.63 -10.11
C ARG A 56 -8.83 2.47 -9.74
N ALA A 57 -8.40 1.22 -9.61
CA ALA A 57 -7.00 0.92 -9.33
C ALA A 57 -6.43 -0.02 -10.39
N LEU A 58 -5.17 0.21 -10.76
CA LEU A 58 -4.48 -0.61 -11.75
C LEU A 58 -3.01 -0.80 -11.32
N PRO A 59 -2.47 -2.04 -11.41
CA PRO A 59 -1.03 -2.24 -11.32
C PRO A 59 -0.31 -1.59 -12.51
N ILE A 60 0.73 -0.80 -12.24
CA ILE A 60 1.52 -0.09 -13.27
C ILE A 60 2.14 -1.08 -14.27
N ALA A 61 2.36 -2.33 -13.86
CA ALA A 61 2.89 -3.38 -14.74
C ALA A 61 2.07 -3.59 -16.03
N TYR A 62 0.77 -3.31 -16.00
CA TYR A 62 -0.07 -3.35 -17.21
C TYR A 62 0.15 -2.16 -18.15
N LEU A 63 0.86 -1.14 -17.70
CA LEU A 63 1.22 0.05 -18.48
C LEU A 63 2.71 0.00 -18.84
N SER A 64 3.13 -1.12 -19.46
CA SER A 64 4.53 -1.44 -19.76
C SER A 64 5.02 -0.82 -21.07
N SER A 65 4.13 -0.56 -22.03
CA SER A 65 4.44 0.04 -23.32
C SER A 65 3.89 1.45 -23.44
N ASN A 66 4.53 2.29 -24.27
CA ASN A 66 4.03 3.64 -24.57
C ASN A 66 2.59 3.59 -25.08
N ALA A 67 2.27 2.64 -25.95
CA ALA A 67 0.93 2.48 -26.50
C ALA A 67 -0.12 2.15 -25.43
N SER A 68 0.20 1.27 -24.45
CA SER A 68 -0.70 0.95 -23.34
C SER A 68 -0.91 2.14 -22.40
N ILE A 69 0.14 2.95 -22.19
CA ILE A 69 0.08 4.19 -21.40
C ILE A 69 -0.85 5.20 -22.08
N ASP A 70 -0.61 5.51 -23.36
CA ASP A 70 -1.40 6.47 -24.12
C ASP A 70 -2.87 6.06 -24.18
N HIS A 71 -3.14 4.78 -24.45
CA HIS A 71 -4.49 4.25 -24.47
C HIS A 71 -5.20 4.41 -23.12
N TYR A 72 -4.52 4.07 -22.02
CA TYR A 72 -5.12 4.16 -20.69
C TYR A 72 -5.37 5.60 -20.26
N ILE A 73 -4.45 6.50 -20.55
CA ILE A 73 -4.58 7.93 -20.21
C ILE A 73 -5.71 8.57 -21.02
N SER A 74 -5.77 8.33 -22.33
CA SER A 74 -6.79 8.92 -23.20
C SER A 74 -8.20 8.38 -22.95
N ASN A 75 -8.35 7.11 -22.57
CA ASN A 75 -9.64 6.49 -22.35
C ASN A 75 -10.07 6.53 -20.87
N THR A 76 -9.25 5.99 -19.97
CA THR A 76 -9.64 5.83 -18.56
C THR A 76 -9.38 7.09 -17.74
N CYS A 77 -8.22 7.76 -17.92
CA CYS A 77 -7.90 8.95 -17.15
C CYS A 77 -8.58 10.23 -17.69
N ASN A 78 -9.17 10.20 -18.88
CA ASN A 78 -9.73 11.41 -19.52
C ASN A 78 -10.77 12.12 -18.65
N THR A 79 -11.59 11.38 -17.94
CA THR A 79 -12.64 11.90 -17.03
C THR A 79 -12.20 12.01 -15.58
N ALA A 80 -10.99 11.55 -15.25
CA ALA A 80 -10.46 11.63 -13.90
C ALA A 80 -10.14 13.07 -13.49
N GLU A 81 -10.34 13.35 -12.22
CA GLU A 81 -9.97 14.61 -11.55
C GLU A 81 -8.67 14.44 -10.75
N ILE A 82 -8.44 13.24 -10.21
CA ILE A 82 -7.26 12.90 -9.43
C ILE A 82 -6.64 11.62 -9.96
N VAL A 83 -5.32 11.65 -10.23
CA VAL A 83 -4.52 10.46 -10.46
C VAL A 83 -3.48 10.35 -9.36
N VAL A 84 -3.51 9.25 -8.62
CA VAL A 84 -2.51 8.90 -7.60
C VAL A 84 -1.61 7.82 -8.18
N VAL A 85 -0.31 8.04 -8.14
CA VAL A 85 0.70 7.07 -8.57
C VAL A 85 1.57 6.73 -7.37
N ARG A 86 1.56 5.47 -6.94
CA ARG A 86 2.54 4.95 -6.00
C ARG A 86 3.56 4.09 -6.73
N PHE A 87 4.79 4.56 -6.79
CA PHE A 87 5.84 3.92 -7.57
C PHE A 87 6.97 3.36 -6.70
N LEU A 88 7.38 2.12 -6.99
CA LEU A 88 8.49 1.44 -6.34
C LEU A 88 9.68 1.40 -7.30
N GLY A 89 10.44 2.47 -7.36
CA GLY A 89 11.58 2.61 -8.26
C GLY A 89 11.96 4.07 -8.48
N SER A 90 13.00 4.30 -9.26
CA SER A 90 13.39 5.64 -9.68
C SER A 90 12.55 6.10 -10.88
N ARG A 91 12.49 7.42 -11.09
CA ARG A 91 11.76 8.06 -12.19
C ARG A 91 12.09 7.45 -13.57
N SER A 92 13.35 7.05 -13.77
CA SER A 92 13.82 6.52 -15.06
C SER A 92 13.14 5.22 -15.51
N TYR A 93 12.61 4.43 -14.57
CA TYR A 93 11.96 3.15 -14.90
C TYR A 93 10.58 3.29 -15.53
N TRP A 94 9.92 4.46 -15.40
CA TRP A 94 8.61 4.71 -15.99
C TRP A 94 8.48 6.17 -16.44
N SER A 95 9.56 6.73 -17.02
CA SER A 95 9.68 8.15 -17.38
C SER A 95 8.57 8.60 -18.32
N TYR A 96 8.27 7.81 -19.36
CA TYR A 96 7.21 8.13 -20.31
C TYR A 96 5.82 8.24 -19.64
N GLY A 97 5.48 7.32 -18.74
CA GLY A 97 4.22 7.39 -18.02
C GLY A 97 4.09 8.64 -17.14
N PHE A 98 5.16 9.04 -16.47
CA PHE A 98 5.17 10.28 -15.69
C PHE A 98 5.03 11.52 -16.59
N GLU A 99 5.69 11.52 -17.76
CA GLU A 99 5.58 12.60 -18.72
C GLU A 99 4.13 12.73 -19.23
N GLN A 100 3.52 11.64 -19.68
CA GLN A 100 2.15 11.64 -20.18
C GLN A 100 1.12 12.02 -19.10
N LEU A 101 1.29 11.58 -17.86
CA LEU A 101 0.44 12.00 -16.76
C LEU A 101 0.62 13.48 -16.40
N SER A 102 1.83 14.01 -16.53
CA SER A 102 2.07 15.46 -16.34
C SER A 102 1.37 16.28 -17.42
N LEU A 103 1.43 15.85 -18.68
CA LEU A 103 0.69 16.48 -19.78
C LEU A 103 -0.82 16.40 -19.55
N TRP A 104 -1.34 15.22 -19.16
CA TRP A 104 -2.75 15.04 -18.80
C TRP A 104 -3.19 16.02 -17.71
N GLN A 105 -2.36 16.25 -16.69
CA GLN A 105 -2.67 17.19 -15.61
C GLN A 105 -2.74 18.63 -16.12
N LEU A 106 -1.81 19.03 -16.99
CA LEU A 106 -1.73 20.40 -17.53
C LEU A 106 -2.90 20.76 -18.47
N GLU A 107 -3.56 19.78 -19.08
CA GLU A 107 -4.70 20.03 -19.99
C GLU A 107 -5.91 20.67 -19.29
N LYS A 108 -6.11 20.39 -17.99
CA LYS A 108 -7.27 20.90 -17.23
C LYS A 108 -6.83 21.37 -15.84
N PRO A 109 -7.09 22.63 -15.45
CA PRO A 109 -6.59 23.20 -14.19
C PRO A 109 -7.15 22.54 -12.91
N ASN A 110 -8.27 21.83 -13.00
CA ASN A 110 -8.85 21.10 -11.88
C ASN A 110 -8.32 19.67 -11.72
N ARG A 111 -7.46 19.20 -12.63
CA ARG A 111 -6.81 17.89 -12.52
C ARG A 111 -5.67 17.93 -11.51
N GLN A 112 -5.56 16.89 -10.71
CA GLN A 112 -4.51 16.74 -9.71
C GLN A 112 -3.73 15.45 -9.95
N LEU A 113 -2.42 15.58 -10.07
CA LEU A 113 -1.49 14.47 -10.14
C LEU A 113 -0.73 14.36 -8.81
N ILE A 114 -0.76 13.17 -8.21
CA ILE A 114 -0.10 12.88 -6.95
C ILE A 114 0.84 11.71 -7.19
N VAL A 115 2.13 11.95 -7.09
CA VAL A 115 3.15 10.92 -7.27
C VAL A 115 3.89 10.73 -5.95
N VAL A 116 3.84 9.50 -5.43
CA VAL A 116 4.50 9.13 -4.17
C VAL A 116 5.43 7.94 -4.38
N SER A 117 6.54 7.95 -3.66
CA SER A 117 7.48 6.83 -3.65
C SER A 117 7.09 5.81 -2.58
N GLY A 118 7.18 4.53 -2.94
CA GLY A 118 7.16 3.45 -1.96
C GLY A 118 8.54 3.09 -1.41
N ILE A 119 9.60 3.82 -1.81
CA ILE A 119 10.99 3.64 -1.40
C ILE A 119 11.55 4.98 -0.96
N GLU A 120 12.10 5.07 0.24
CA GLU A 120 12.57 6.33 0.83
C GLU A 120 13.68 6.99 0.01
N SER A 121 14.62 6.20 -0.51
CA SER A 121 15.76 6.71 -1.31
C SER A 121 15.36 7.39 -2.61
N THR A 122 14.17 7.10 -3.16
CA THR A 122 13.66 7.70 -4.41
C THR A 122 12.56 8.73 -4.18
N ALA A 123 12.23 9.04 -2.92
CA ALA A 123 11.11 9.89 -2.57
C ALA A 123 11.24 11.31 -3.15
N ASN A 124 12.42 11.91 -3.10
CA ASN A 124 12.64 13.28 -3.58
C ASN A 124 12.57 13.37 -5.11
N ASP A 125 12.99 12.35 -5.83
CA ASP A 125 13.03 12.30 -7.29
C ASP A 125 11.61 12.26 -7.91
N LEU A 126 10.63 11.74 -7.18
CA LEU A 126 9.25 11.59 -7.63
C LEU A 126 8.31 12.71 -7.17
N LYS A 127 8.57 13.33 -6.01
CA LYS A 127 7.67 14.33 -5.40
C LYS A 127 7.43 15.55 -6.28
N ASP A 128 8.45 15.97 -7.02
CA ASP A 128 8.39 17.18 -7.87
C ASP A 128 7.46 17.00 -9.11
N ILE A 129 7.02 15.75 -9.38
CA ILE A 129 6.05 15.47 -10.46
C ILE A 129 4.62 15.79 -9.99
N SER A 130 4.38 15.85 -8.69
CA SER A 130 3.04 16.11 -8.15
C SER A 130 2.58 17.54 -8.35
N SER A 131 1.30 17.73 -8.67
CA SER A 131 0.69 19.04 -8.87
C SER A 131 0.09 19.68 -7.61
N ILE A 132 0.07 18.96 -6.49
CA ILE A 132 -0.45 19.42 -5.20
C ILE A 132 0.68 19.89 -4.27
N LYS A 133 0.33 20.53 -3.15
CA LYS A 133 1.32 21.03 -2.17
C LYS A 133 2.18 19.89 -1.63
N LYS A 134 3.49 20.12 -1.50
CA LYS A 134 4.46 19.13 -1.03
C LYS A 134 4.05 18.49 0.31
N VAL A 135 3.53 19.29 1.26
CA VAL A 135 3.05 18.79 2.56
C VAL A 135 1.92 17.76 2.41
N GLN A 136 1.06 17.91 1.41
CA GLN A 136 -0.02 16.96 1.10
C GLN A 136 0.54 15.68 0.47
N VAL A 137 1.53 15.82 -0.42
CA VAL A 137 2.24 14.67 -1.02
C VAL A 137 2.92 13.84 0.08
N ASP A 138 3.67 14.50 0.98
CA ASP A 138 4.37 13.85 2.10
C ASP A 138 3.39 13.12 3.02
N PHE A 139 2.24 13.71 3.28
CA PHE A 139 1.21 13.10 4.11
C PHE A 139 0.58 11.86 3.45
N ILE A 140 0.24 11.94 2.16
CA ILE A 140 -0.30 10.81 1.39
C ILE A 140 0.75 9.70 1.29
N GLN A 141 2.02 10.05 1.07
CA GLN A 141 3.11 9.08 1.05
C GLN A 141 3.23 8.35 2.39
N LEU A 142 3.12 9.07 3.51
CA LEU A 142 3.16 8.47 4.84
C LEU A 142 2.00 7.49 5.06
N LEU A 143 0.75 7.88 4.73
CA LEU A 143 -0.41 6.98 4.81
C LEU A 143 -0.22 5.69 4.00
N LEU A 144 0.31 5.81 2.78
CA LEU A 144 0.53 4.67 1.90
C LEU A 144 1.72 3.80 2.34
N ASN A 145 2.75 4.39 2.92
CA ASN A 145 3.91 3.65 3.42
C ASN A 145 3.59 2.86 4.69
N GLU A 146 2.86 3.46 5.61
CA GLU A 146 2.37 2.77 6.80
C GLU A 146 1.34 1.68 6.43
N GLY A 147 0.48 1.96 5.43
CA GLY A 147 -0.52 1.00 4.95
C GLY A 147 -1.60 0.69 5.99
N GLY A 148 -2.28 -0.44 5.83
CA GLY A 148 -3.34 -0.87 6.74
C GLY A 148 -4.71 -0.22 6.45
N LEU A 149 -5.77 -0.88 6.91
CA LEU A 149 -7.14 -0.49 6.60
C LEU A 149 -7.49 0.91 7.13
N LYS A 150 -6.93 1.29 8.28
CA LYS A 150 -7.20 2.59 8.92
C LYS A 150 -6.60 3.72 8.09
N ASN A 151 -5.35 3.59 7.67
CA ASN A 151 -4.66 4.59 6.86
C ASN A 151 -5.27 4.72 5.46
N TYR A 152 -5.70 3.62 4.84
CA TYR A 152 -6.43 3.69 3.57
C TYR A 152 -7.83 4.30 3.70
N ASN A 153 -8.52 4.09 4.82
CA ASN A 153 -9.75 4.84 5.10
C ASN A 153 -9.49 6.35 5.22
N TYR A 154 -8.35 6.70 5.83
CA TYR A 154 -7.98 8.11 5.96
C TYR A 154 -7.56 8.69 4.60
N LEU A 155 -6.84 7.92 3.77
CA LEU A 155 -6.52 8.31 2.40
C LEU A 155 -7.78 8.68 1.61
N LEU A 156 -8.85 7.88 1.68
CA LEU A 156 -10.11 8.21 1.01
C LEU A 156 -10.70 9.56 1.47
N LYS A 157 -10.60 9.90 2.75
CA LYS A 157 -11.03 11.21 3.25
C LYS A 157 -10.16 12.34 2.71
N VAL A 158 -8.84 12.14 2.67
CA VAL A 158 -7.91 13.13 2.11
C VAL A 158 -8.22 13.38 0.63
N LEU A 159 -8.45 12.33 -0.15
CA LEU A 159 -8.80 12.44 -1.57
C LEU A 159 -10.17 13.15 -1.79
N ASP A 160 -11.14 12.93 -0.90
CA ASP A 160 -12.44 13.63 -0.95
C ASP A 160 -12.28 15.14 -0.72
N ASN A 161 -11.44 15.54 0.23
CA ASN A 161 -11.15 16.93 0.53
C ASN A 161 -10.32 17.62 -0.56
N LEU A 162 -9.39 16.91 -1.19
CA LEU A 162 -8.64 17.42 -2.35
C LEU A 162 -9.56 17.83 -3.50
N LYS A 163 -10.65 17.09 -3.72
CA LYS A 163 -11.67 17.42 -4.73
C LYS A 163 -12.45 18.69 -4.41
N SER A 164 -12.78 18.92 -3.14
CA SER A 164 -13.58 20.08 -2.72
C SER A 164 -12.76 21.37 -2.62
N LEU A 165 -11.43 21.32 -2.87
CA LEU A 165 -10.48 22.43 -2.70
C LEU A 165 -10.50 23.03 -1.27
N GLU A 166 -11.07 22.30 -0.32
CA GLU A 166 -11.08 22.68 1.08
C GLU A 166 -9.69 22.59 1.70
N GLU A 167 -9.45 23.38 2.72
CA GLU A 167 -8.19 23.31 3.46
C GLU A 167 -8.12 21.98 4.21
N ILE A 168 -7.21 21.10 3.78
CA ILE A 168 -7.08 19.76 4.35
C ILE A 168 -6.37 19.89 5.68
N LYS A 169 -7.09 19.61 6.77
CA LYS A 169 -6.46 19.41 8.07
C LYS A 169 -5.76 18.05 8.09
N LEU A 170 -4.45 18.06 7.92
CA LEU A 170 -3.60 16.86 7.93
C LEU A 170 -3.31 16.46 9.38
N GLU A 171 -4.13 15.59 9.94
CA GLU A 171 -4.05 15.16 11.34
C GLU A 171 -3.13 13.93 11.44
N ARG A 172 -1.86 14.15 11.76
CA ARG A 172 -0.88 13.07 11.90
C ARG A 172 -1.22 12.09 13.01
N ASP A 173 -1.90 12.54 14.06
CA ASP A 173 -2.34 11.72 15.19
C ASP A 173 -3.39 10.66 14.79
N LEU A 174 -4.03 10.81 13.63
CA LEU A 174 -4.95 9.81 13.09
C LEU A 174 -4.26 8.71 12.28
N ILE A 175 -2.97 8.86 12.00
CA ILE A 175 -2.19 7.85 11.28
C ILE A 175 -1.93 6.67 12.22
N GLU A 176 -2.17 5.48 11.72
CA GLU A 176 -1.79 4.25 12.40
C GLU A 176 -0.35 3.90 12.02
N TYR A 177 0.55 4.11 12.96
CA TYR A 177 1.95 3.72 12.81
C TYR A 177 2.12 2.28 13.28
N HIS A 178 2.97 1.56 12.60
CA HIS A 178 3.33 0.20 12.97
C HIS A 178 4.84 0.11 13.23
N ASP A 179 5.20 -0.32 14.40
CA ASP A 179 6.58 -0.65 14.74
C ASP A 179 7.12 -1.75 13.81
N ASP A 180 8.42 -1.92 13.74
CA ASP A 180 9.05 -2.97 12.93
C ASP A 180 8.72 -4.38 13.41
N LEU A 181 8.35 -4.51 14.68
CA LEU A 181 7.83 -5.70 15.30
C LEU A 181 6.47 -5.40 15.94
N VAL A 182 5.39 -6.06 15.48
CA VAL A 182 4.03 -5.82 15.96
C VAL A 182 3.45 -7.12 16.53
N LYS A 183 3.07 -7.10 17.81
CA LYS A 183 2.34 -8.17 18.47
C LYS A 183 0.87 -8.13 18.07
N TRP A 184 0.30 -9.28 17.66
CA TRP A 184 -1.05 -9.32 17.10
C TRP A 184 -2.00 -10.13 17.96
N LYS A 185 -2.99 -9.47 18.58
CA LYS A 185 -4.11 -10.09 19.32
C LYS A 185 -3.66 -11.19 20.31
N TRP A 186 -2.60 -10.93 21.06
CA TRP A 186 -2.10 -11.87 22.03
C TRP A 186 -3.12 -12.13 23.13
N ILE A 187 -3.30 -13.41 23.48
CA ILE A 187 -4.17 -13.85 24.56
C ILE A 187 -3.26 -14.38 25.67
N ASP A 188 -3.54 -14.02 26.92
CA ASP A 188 -2.87 -14.59 28.07
C ASP A 188 -3.65 -15.81 28.57
N ASN A 189 -3.00 -16.96 28.52
CA ASN A 189 -3.49 -18.23 29.04
C ASN A 189 -2.29 -19.15 29.37
N ASP A 190 -2.54 -20.26 30.04
CA ASP A 190 -1.52 -21.21 30.47
C ASP A 190 -1.22 -22.29 29.41
N TYR A 191 -1.70 -22.15 28.20
CA TYR A 191 -1.42 -23.12 27.14
C TYR A 191 0.02 -22.99 26.63
N PRO A 192 0.61 -24.09 26.10
CA PRO A 192 1.91 -24.05 25.42
C PRO A 192 1.98 -22.93 24.40
N LYS A 193 3.06 -22.15 24.44
CA LYS A 193 3.20 -20.95 23.61
C LYS A 193 4.05 -21.20 22.39
N ILE A 194 3.52 -20.87 21.22
CA ILE A 194 4.26 -20.88 19.95
C ILE A 194 4.33 -19.46 19.38
N ALA A 195 5.50 -19.05 18.90
CA ALA A 195 5.65 -17.80 18.18
C ALA A 195 5.51 -18.02 16.66
N ILE A 196 4.71 -17.21 16.00
CA ILE A 196 4.51 -17.29 14.56
C ILE A 196 4.87 -15.95 13.93
N PHE A 197 5.96 -15.95 13.15
CA PHE A 197 6.45 -14.76 12.49
C PHE A 197 5.89 -14.64 11.07
N LEU A 198 5.20 -13.53 10.83
CA LEU A 198 4.61 -13.18 9.56
C LEU A 198 5.20 -11.85 9.04
N TYR A 199 5.19 -11.65 7.73
CA TYR A 199 5.63 -10.37 7.17
C TYR A 199 4.66 -9.22 7.49
N LYS A 200 5.20 -8.12 8.02
CA LYS A 200 4.46 -6.87 8.27
C LYS A 200 3.71 -6.35 7.03
N SER A 201 4.20 -6.65 5.83
CA SER A 201 3.52 -6.29 4.58
C SER A 201 2.11 -6.88 4.44
N LEU A 202 1.83 -8.03 5.07
CA LEU A 202 0.47 -8.59 5.11
C LEU A 202 -0.45 -7.75 6.00
N LEU A 203 0.05 -7.30 7.17
CA LEU A 203 -0.68 -6.35 8.03
C LEU A 203 -0.94 -5.03 7.27
N GLN A 204 0.08 -4.47 6.64
CA GLN A 204 -0.03 -3.24 5.86
C GLN A 204 -0.96 -3.35 4.65
N SER A 205 -1.14 -4.55 4.08
CA SER A 205 -2.13 -4.80 3.02
C SER A 205 -3.55 -5.07 3.54
N GLY A 206 -3.74 -5.10 4.86
CA GLY A 206 -5.02 -5.44 5.49
C GLY A 206 -5.37 -6.93 5.41
N ASN A 207 -4.41 -7.79 5.05
CA ASN A 207 -4.60 -9.24 4.96
C ASN A 207 -4.26 -9.89 6.30
N THR A 208 -5.16 -9.77 7.26
CA THR A 208 -4.99 -10.29 8.63
C THR A 208 -5.78 -11.56 8.90
N GLU A 209 -6.62 -12.00 7.97
CA GLU A 209 -7.53 -13.15 8.14
C GLU A 209 -6.78 -14.45 8.47
N LEU A 210 -5.60 -14.66 7.86
CA LEU A 210 -4.77 -15.82 8.17
C LEU A 210 -4.30 -15.80 9.63
N ALA A 211 -3.82 -14.65 10.11
CA ALA A 211 -3.36 -14.49 11.48
C ALA A 211 -4.50 -14.69 12.48
N ASP A 212 -5.66 -14.11 12.20
CA ASP A 212 -6.86 -14.27 13.04
C ASP A 212 -7.32 -15.72 13.10
N SER A 213 -7.34 -16.43 11.96
CA SER A 213 -7.69 -17.85 11.89
C SER A 213 -6.70 -18.74 12.65
N ILE A 214 -5.40 -18.43 12.56
CA ILE A 214 -4.37 -19.18 13.30
C ILE A 214 -4.58 -19.01 14.80
N VAL A 215 -4.80 -17.78 15.30
CA VAL A 215 -5.06 -17.54 16.72
C VAL A 215 -6.29 -18.30 17.20
N GLU A 216 -7.38 -18.24 16.44
CA GLU A 216 -8.64 -18.90 16.79
C GLU A 216 -8.49 -20.45 16.84
N ILE A 217 -7.90 -21.04 15.79
CA ILE A 217 -7.73 -22.50 15.69
C ILE A 217 -6.75 -22.99 16.75
N SER A 218 -5.62 -22.32 16.95
CA SER A 218 -4.65 -22.70 17.96
C SER A 218 -5.27 -22.70 19.36
N ASN A 219 -6.05 -21.68 19.68
CA ASN A 219 -6.73 -21.59 20.97
C ASN A 219 -7.73 -22.74 21.19
N ARG A 220 -8.46 -23.15 20.14
CA ARG A 220 -9.35 -24.33 20.19
C ARG A 220 -8.58 -25.63 20.49
N HIS A 221 -7.32 -25.72 20.07
CA HIS A 221 -6.43 -26.85 20.32
C HIS A 221 -5.57 -26.69 21.58
N GLN A 222 -5.89 -25.73 22.44
CA GLN A 222 -5.17 -25.46 23.68
C GLN A 222 -3.69 -25.08 23.43
N ILE A 223 -3.44 -24.35 22.34
CA ILE A 223 -2.14 -23.78 21.98
C ILE A 223 -2.28 -22.25 21.96
N ASN A 224 -1.33 -21.56 22.57
CA ASN A 224 -1.28 -20.12 22.58
C ASN A 224 -0.39 -19.62 21.44
N ALA A 225 -1.00 -19.27 20.29
CA ALA A 225 -0.27 -18.74 19.16
C ALA A 225 0.02 -17.25 19.36
N LYS A 226 1.27 -16.90 19.53
CA LYS A 226 1.78 -15.54 19.64
C LYS A 226 2.21 -15.04 18.24
N ILE A 227 1.26 -14.43 17.51
CA ILE A 227 1.56 -13.88 16.17
C ILE A 227 2.41 -12.62 16.31
N VAL A 228 3.47 -12.54 15.52
CA VAL A 228 4.38 -11.40 15.45
C VAL A 228 4.58 -11.02 14.00
N TRP A 229 4.20 -9.78 13.65
CA TRP A 229 4.50 -9.21 12.36
C TRP A 229 5.88 -8.56 12.41
N ILE A 230 6.72 -8.85 11.43
CA ILE A 230 8.06 -8.29 11.33
C ILE A 230 8.37 -7.77 9.94
N THR A 231 9.22 -6.75 9.88
CA THR A 231 9.72 -6.21 8.61
C THR A 231 10.78 -7.12 8.01
N SER A 232 11.76 -7.54 8.81
CA SER A 232 12.87 -8.40 8.37
C SER A 232 13.63 -8.96 9.56
N PHE A 233 14.14 -10.17 9.45
CA PHE A 233 15.10 -10.74 10.41
C PHE A 233 16.52 -10.19 10.29
N LYS A 234 16.82 -9.39 9.27
CA LYS A 234 18.20 -8.90 9.01
C LYS A 234 18.64 -7.75 9.92
N SER A 235 17.70 -7.02 10.52
CA SER A 235 18.01 -5.94 11.46
C SER A 235 18.48 -6.51 12.80
N LYS A 236 19.67 -6.08 13.26
CA LYS A 236 20.21 -6.50 14.55
C LYS A 236 19.35 -6.08 15.73
N ASP A 237 18.65 -4.95 15.63
CA ASP A 237 17.79 -4.46 16.70
C ASP A 237 16.51 -5.29 16.79
N ILE A 238 15.91 -5.63 15.65
CA ILE A 238 14.76 -6.56 15.60
C ILE A 238 15.19 -7.94 16.13
N GLN A 239 16.37 -8.44 15.78
CA GLN A 239 16.86 -9.73 16.30
C GLN A 239 16.95 -9.74 17.83
N LYS A 240 17.48 -8.67 18.45
CA LYS A 240 17.56 -8.55 19.92
C LYS A 240 16.16 -8.52 20.55
N GLU A 241 15.26 -7.76 19.93
CA GLU A 241 13.89 -7.65 20.41
C GLU A 241 13.16 -8.98 20.33
N ILE A 242 13.36 -9.75 19.26
CA ILE A 242 12.81 -11.11 19.10
C ILE A 242 13.37 -12.05 20.17
N ILE A 243 14.69 -12.06 20.40
CA ILE A 243 15.29 -12.92 21.44
C ILE A 243 14.69 -12.61 22.81
N ASN A 244 14.61 -11.36 23.18
CA ASN A 244 14.00 -10.92 24.44
C ASN A 244 12.54 -11.34 24.54
N LEU A 245 11.79 -11.26 23.43
CA LEU A 245 10.39 -11.68 23.36
C LEU A 245 10.26 -13.20 23.58
N LEU A 246 11.09 -13.99 22.92
CA LEU A 246 11.06 -15.45 23.03
C LEU A 246 11.36 -15.92 24.47
N ASP A 247 12.36 -15.29 25.09
CA ASP A 247 12.79 -15.61 26.46
C ASP A 247 11.72 -15.20 27.50
N ASN A 248 11.22 -13.97 27.42
CA ASN A 248 10.24 -13.43 28.35
C ASN A 248 8.90 -14.18 28.29
N GLU A 249 8.47 -14.54 27.09
CA GLU A 249 7.21 -15.27 26.88
C GLU A 249 7.32 -16.78 27.08
N LYS A 250 8.52 -17.31 27.25
CA LYS A 250 8.80 -18.76 27.36
C LYS A 250 8.22 -19.53 26.17
N ILE A 251 8.60 -19.09 24.96
CA ILE A 251 8.13 -19.71 23.72
C ILE A 251 8.74 -21.08 23.55
N GLU A 252 7.91 -22.09 23.30
CA GLU A 252 8.31 -23.49 23.17
C GLU A 252 8.64 -23.90 21.72
N ALA A 253 8.01 -23.22 20.75
CA ALA A 253 8.24 -23.49 19.34
C ALA A 253 8.10 -22.22 18.49
N ILE A 254 8.79 -22.20 17.36
CA ILE A 254 8.77 -21.08 16.41
C ILE A 254 8.33 -21.59 15.04
N ILE A 255 7.40 -20.87 14.42
CA ILE A 255 7.00 -21.05 13.03
C ILE A 255 7.27 -19.74 12.30
N THR A 256 7.88 -19.81 11.13
CA THR A 256 8.09 -18.62 10.30
C THR A 256 7.67 -18.87 8.88
N THR A 257 6.99 -17.89 8.28
CA THR A 257 6.70 -17.82 6.85
C THR A 257 7.63 -16.86 6.12
N THR A 258 8.55 -16.26 6.87
CA THR A 258 9.52 -15.29 6.33
C THR A 258 10.81 -15.99 5.95
N SER A 259 11.43 -15.58 4.85
CA SER A 259 12.78 -16.06 4.47
C SER A 259 13.86 -15.32 5.26
N PHE A 260 14.95 -16.01 5.52
CA PHE A 260 16.15 -15.48 6.21
C PHE A 260 17.07 -14.77 5.22
#